data_fae08a58fa5c2ea55d70eac8b5e6699d
#
_entry.id   fae08a58fa5c2ea55d70eac8b5e6699d
#
_cell.length_a   1.000
_cell.length_b   1.000
_cell.length_c   1.000
_cell.angle_alpha   90.00
_cell.angle_beta   90.00
_cell.angle_gamma   90.00
#
_symmetry.space_group_name_H-M   'P 1'
#
loop_
_entity.id
_entity.type
_entity.pdbx_description
1 polymer ?
#
loop_
_entity_poly.entity_id
_entity_poly.type
_entity_poly.pdbx_seq_one_letter_code
_entity_poly.pdbx_strand_id
1 'polypeptide(L)'
;MDKPGGAGENRNTGSGRKSGCLFPLLGSWYFKHRAGKYSLPGEHMNKRNYQKELDKKLEELQKEEKVPTLFLHSCCAPCSSYVLEYLSRYFEITVFYYNPNIYPPSEYEERTSEQERLIREFNREWEYEADRHPIHFVAGTYVPDDFYAAAKGLEQEPEGGARCTECFKLRLSEAAREA
;
A
#
# COMPACT_ATOMS: atom_id res chain seq x y z
N MET A 1 61.25 -38.83 17.01
CA MET A 1 60.96 -39.30 15.65
C MET A 1 59.65 -38.71 15.24
N ASP A 2 59.44 -37.85 14.47
CA ASP A 2 59.99 -36.96 13.46
C ASP A 2 58.83 -35.93 13.15
N LYS A 3 59.21 -34.68 13.13
CA LYS A 3 58.52 -33.64 12.39
C LYS A 3 58.87 -33.85 10.89
N PRO A 4 58.31 -33.11 9.89
CA PRO A 4 57.79 -31.73 9.92
C PRO A 4 56.74 -31.41 8.86
N GLY A 5 56.36 -30.17 8.85
CA GLY A 5 56.13 -29.32 7.68
C GLY A 5 54.64 -29.04 7.38
N GLY A 6 54.18 -27.88 7.09
CA GLY A 6 54.73 -26.65 6.64
C GLY A 6 53.69 -25.56 6.55
N ALA A 7 54.15 -24.37 6.53
CA ALA A 7 53.48 -23.10 6.53
C ALA A 7 52.51 -22.82 5.35
N GLY A 8 51.54 -21.98 5.61
CA GLY A 8 50.72 -21.35 4.60
C GLY A 8 50.00 -20.13 5.17
N GLU A 9 50.76 -19.06 5.39
CA GLU A 9 50.20 -17.72 5.56
C GLU A 9 49.38 -17.36 4.32
N ASN A 10 48.14 -17.02 4.50
CA ASN A 10 47.44 -16.25 3.49
C ASN A 10 46.77 -15.05 4.15
N ARG A 11 47.51 -13.93 4.09
CA ARG A 11 46.99 -12.60 4.34
C ARG A 11 45.97 -12.27 3.28
N ASN A 12 44.73 -12.12 3.62
CA ASN A 12 43.77 -11.46 2.75
C ASN A 12 43.31 -10.15 3.41
N THR A 13 43.86 -9.10 2.86
CA THR A 13 43.61 -7.70 3.14
C THR A 13 42.17 -7.34 2.86
N GLY A 14 41.61 -6.50 3.73
CA GLY A 14 40.26 -6.01 3.70
C GLY A 14 39.78 -5.38 2.40
N SER A 15 38.55 -5.61 2.13
CA SER A 15 37.76 -4.77 1.22
C SER A 15 36.38 -4.58 1.84
N GLY A 16 36.19 -3.40 2.37
CA GLY A 16 34.88 -2.94 2.87
C GLY A 16 33.87 -3.02 1.78
N ARG A 17 32.88 -3.90 1.94
CA ARG A 17 31.66 -3.87 1.14
C ARG A 17 30.71 -2.85 1.75
N LYS A 18 30.63 -1.68 1.11
CA LYS A 18 29.52 -0.78 1.24
C LYS A 18 28.28 -1.49 0.70
N SER A 19 27.36 -1.84 1.57
CA SER A 19 26.04 -2.32 1.20
C SER A 19 25.20 -1.13 0.69
N GLY A 20 25.38 -0.82 -0.59
CA GLY A 20 24.45 0.02 -1.31
C GLY A 20 23.29 -0.83 -1.76
N CYS A 21 22.10 -0.62 -1.21
CA CYS A 21 20.87 -1.11 -1.81
C CYS A 21 20.71 -0.46 -3.18
N LEU A 22 21.15 -1.16 -4.23
CA LEU A 22 20.77 -0.83 -5.59
C LEU A 22 19.35 -1.38 -5.81
N PHE A 23 18.35 -0.52 -5.67
CA PHE A 23 17.06 -0.75 -6.31
C PHE A 23 17.24 -0.47 -7.81
N PRO A 24 17.10 -1.46 -8.68
CA PRO A 24 17.09 -1.19 -10.12
C PRO A 24 15.78 -0.49 -10.47
N LEU A 25 15.93 0.60 -11.19
CA LEU A 25 14.90 1.37 -11.85
C LEU A 25 14.00 0.49 -12.74
N LEU A 26 12.94 -0.09 -12.20
CA LEU A 26 11.88 -0.75 -12.95
C LEU A 26 10.72 0.20 -13.31
N GLY A 27 10.94 1.50 -13.16
CA GLY A 27 9.92 2.53 -13.41
C GLY A 27 9.67 2.87 -14.87
N SER A 28 10.46 2.39 -15.84
CA SER A 28 10.36 2.84 -17.24
C SER A 28 9.68 1.86 -18.20
N TRP A 29 9.42 0.62 -17.81
CA TRP A 29 8.89 -0.40 -18.74
C TRP A 29 7.37 -0.57 -18.70
N TYR A 30 6.74 -0.20 -17.60
CA TYR A 30 5.29 -0.40 -17.43
C TYR A 30 4.42 0.68 -18.11
N PHE A 31 4.98 1.84 -18.43
CA PHE A 31 4.22 2.95 -19.01
C PHE A 31 4.18 2.99 -20.55
N LYS A 32 4.94 2.15 -21.25
CA LYS A 32 5.12 2.28 -22.71
C LYS A 32 4.23 1.40 -23.59
N HIS A 33 3.45 0.47 -23.03
CA HIS A 33 2.74 -0.53 -23.82
C HIS A 33 1.23 -0.64 -23.60
N ARG A 34 0.58 0.36 -23.01
CA ARG A 34 -0.89 0.39 -22.91
C ARG A 34 -1.53 1.70 -23.37
N ALA A 35 -1.07 2.23 -24.51
CA ALA A 35 -1.84 3.19 -25.29
C ALA A 35 -2.81 2.44 -26.25
N GLY A 36 -3.61 1.54 -25.71
CA GLY A 36 -4.78 1.00 -26.39
C GLY A 36 -5.93 2.00 -26.23
N LYS A 37 -6.37 2.59 -27.36
CA LYS A 37 -7.52 3.47 -27.44
C LYS A 37 -8.78 2.76 -26.95
N TYR A 38 -9.14 2.98 -25.69
CA TYR A 38 -10.51 2.82 -25.24
C TYR A 38 -11.21 4.17 -25.35
N SER A 39 -11.79 4.43 -26.51
CA SER A 39 -12.75 5.51 -26.69
C SER A 39 -14.08 5.04 -26.10
N LEU A 40 -14.40 5.43 -24.89
CA LEU A 40 -15.78 5.39 -24.42
C LEU A 40 -16.58 6.48 -25.11
N PRO A 41 -17.85 6.22 -25.54
CA PRO A 41 -18.68 7.25 -26.20
C PRO A 41 -18.96 8.37 -25.20
N GLY A 42 -18.65 9.58 -25.63
CA GLY A 42 -18.98 10.91 -25.15
C GLY A 42 -19.90 11.06 -23.95
N GLU A 43 -19.30 11.03 -22.74
CA GLU A 43 -19.81 11.85 -21.66
C GLU A 43 -18.74 12.92 -21.39
N HIS A 44 -19.13 14.19 -21.46
CA HIS A 44 -18.39 15.31 -20.90
C HIS A 44 -18.29 15.10 -19.39
N MET A 45 -17.43 14.18 -18.95
CA MET A 45 -17.02 14.12 -17.57
C MET A 45 -16.30 15.42 -17.28
N ASN A 46 -16.95 16.28 -16.52
CA ASN A 46 -16.31 17.41 -15.88
C ASN A 46 -15.06 16.84 -15.15
N LYS A 47 -13.86 17.07 -15.73
CA LYS A 47 -12.62 16.50 -15.20
C LYS A 47 -12.31 17.16 -13.87
N ARG A 48 -12.98 16.69 -12.83
CA ARG A 48 -12.74 17.11 -11.46
C ARG A 48 -11.29 16.79 -11.10
N ASN A 49 -10.54 17.81 -10.70
CA ASN A 49 -9.15 17.62 -10.28
C ASN A 49 -9.12 17.37 -8.77
N TYR A 50 -9.23 16.10 -8.40
CA TYR A 50 -9.24 15.68 -6.99
C TYR A 50 -7.96 16.05 -6.24
N GLN A 51 -6.80 16.08 -6.92
CA GLN A 51 -5.55 16.50 -6.28
C GLN A 51 -5.64 17.97 -5.81
N LYS A 52 -6.11 18.88 -6.68
CA LYS A 52 -6.28 20.29 -6.29
C LYS A 52 -7.28 20.49 -5.15
N GLU A 53 -8.32 19.65 -5.09
CA GLU A 53 -9.28 19.71 -4.00
C GLU A 53 -8.67 19.21 -2.69
N LEU A 54 -7.88 18.13 -2.76
CA LEU A 54 -7.12 17.63 -1.62
C LEU A 54 -6.13 18.69 -1.13
N ASP A 55 -5.30 19.25 -2.02
CA ASP A 55 -4.30 20.26 -1.68
C ASP A 55 -4.95 21.43 -0.92
N LYS A 56 -6.09 21.94 -1.45
CA LYS A 56 -6.84 23.01 -0.79
C LYS A 56 -7.31 22.60 0.61
N LYS A 57 -7.80 21.36 0.75
CA LYS A 57 -8.27 20.86 2.05
C LYS A 57 -7.13 20.72 3.05
N LEU A 58 -5.97 20.25 2.61
CA LEU A 58 -4.78 20.15 3.45
C LEU A 58 -4.28 21.53 3.90
N GLU A 59 -4.29 22.53 3.00
CA GLU A 59 -3.97 23.91 3.36
C GLU A 59 -4.95 24.49 4.40
N GLU A 60 -6.24 24.18 4.30
CA GLU A 60 -7.25 24.58 5.28
C GLU A 60 -6.95 23.98 6.66
N LEU A 61 -6.68 22.66 6.72
CA LEU A 61 -6.34 21.97 7.96
C LEU A 61 -5.08 22.55 8.62
N GLN A 62 -4.04 22.82 7.84
CA GLN A 62 -2.82 23.44 8.34
C GLN A 62 -3.05 24.85 8.92
N LYS A 63 -3.86 25.68 8.26
CA LYS A 63 -4.22 27.02 8.75
C LYS A 63 -5.03 26.98 10.05
N GLU A 64 -5.85 25.95 10.21
CA GLU A 64 -6.67 25.74 11.40
C GLU A 64 -5.91 24.99 12.52
N GLU A 65 -4.65 24.58 12.27
CA GLU A 65 -3.83 23.74 13.17
C GLU A 65 -4.57 22.48 13.62
N LYS A 66 -5.37 21.90 12.72
CA LYS A 66 -6.17 20.70 13.00
C LYS A 66 -5.54 19.45 12.40
N VAL A 67 -5.50 18.39 13.20
CA VAL A 67 -5.11 17.05 12.81
C VAL A 67 -6.33 16.12 12.98
N PRO A 68 -7.19 15.97 11.96
CA PRO A 68 -8.34 15.08 12.06
C PRO A 68 -7.91 13.62 11.95
N THR A 69 -8.77 12.73 12.45
CA THR A 69 -8.64 11.30 12.23
C THR A 69 -9.06 10.93 10.81
N LEU A 70 -8.37 9.95 10.21
CA LEU A 70 -8.68 9.40 8.88
C LEU A 70 -8.78 7.88 8.97
N PHE A 71 -9.96 7.33 8.69
CA PHE A 71 -10.14 5.89 8.54
C PHE A 71 -9.95 5.51 7.07
N LEU A 72 -8.90 4.74 6.76
CA LEU A 72 -8.44 4.48 5.40
C LEU A 72 -8.46 2.99 5.08
N HIS A 73 -9.29 2.57 4.12
CA HIS A 73 -9.24 1.21 3.60
C HIS A 73 -7.97 1.00 2.74
N SER A 74 -7.21 -0.05 3.00
CA SER A 74 -6.03 -0.45 2.21
C SER A 74 -6.17 -1.83 1.60
N CYS A 75 -5.64 -1.99 0.38
CA CYS A 75 -5.61 -3.29 -0.30
C CYS A 75 -4.25 -4.02 -0.19
N CYS A 76 -3.15 -3.31 -0.04
CA CYS A 76 -1.81 -3.89 0.12
C CYS A 76 -0.77 -2.82 0.48
N ALA A 77 0.33 -3.25 1.07
CA ALA A 77 1.43 -2.37 1.49
C ALA A 77 2.04 -1.54 0.34
N PRO A 78 2.39 -2.12 -0.83
CA PRO A 78 2.95 -1.32 -1.94
C PRO A 78 2.03 -0.21 -2.44
N CYS A 79 0.70 -0.46 -2.47
CA CYS A 79 -0.26 0.53 -2.94
C CYS A 79 -0.47 1.66 -1.93
N SER A 80 -0.35 1.38 -0.64
CA SER A 80 -0.61 2.33 0.43
C SER A 80 0.62 3.11 0.88
N SER A 81 1.85 2.64 0.60
CA SER A 81 3.08 3.22 1.14
C SER A 81 3.19 4.73 0.92
N TYR A 82 3.08 5.19 -0.33
CA TYR A 82 3.13 6.62 -0.64
C TYR A 82 1.98 7.40 -0.01
N VAL A 83 0.78 6.84 -0.02
CA VAL A 83 -0.42 7.50 0.52
C VAL A 83 -0.28 7.70 2.04
N LEU A 84 0.20 6.68 2.75
CA LEU A 84 0.43 6.74 4.19
C LEU A 84 1.54 7.73 4.54
N GLU A 85 2.67 7.69 3.80
CA GLU A 85 3.76 8.63 3.96
C GLU A 85 3.31 10.08 3.73
N TYR A 86 2.52 10.32 2.69
CA TYR A 86 2.03 11.66 2.35
C TYR A 86 1.01 12.18 3.38
N LEU A 87 -0.01 11.36 3.71
CA LEU A 87 -1.13 11.80 4.55
C LEU A 87 -0.84 11.81 6.05
N SER A 88 0.17 11.05 6.54
CA SER A 88 0.55 11.05 7.95
C SER A 88 1.01 12.40 8.48
N ARG A 89 1.32 13.35 7.60
CA ARG A 89 1.64 14.75 7.97
C ARG A 89 0.42 15.58 8.33
N TYR A 90 -0.77 15.10 8.00
CA TYR A 90 -2.00 15.89 8.12
C TYR A 90 -3.08 15.20 8.93
N PHE A 91 -2.97 13.88 9.11
CA PHE A 91 -4.00 13.06 9.73
C PHE A 91 -3.42 12.04 10.70
N GLU A 92 -4.16 11.77 11.74
CA GLU A 92 -4.02 10.54 12.51
C GLU A 92 -4.75 9.42 11.77
N ILE A 93 -3.99 8.46 11.22
CA ILE A 93 -4.52 7.48 10.27
C ILE A 93 -4.80 6.15 10.97
N THR A 94 -6.00 5.61 10.76
CA THR A 94 -6.29 4.20 11.02
C THR A 94 -6.46 3.47 9.70
N VAL A 95 -5.55 2.56 9.40
CA VAL A 95 -5.64 1.68 8.22
C VAL A 95 -6.53 0.51 8.54
N PHE A 96 -7.62 0.38 7.81
CA PHE A 96 -8.52 -0.77 7.86
C PHE A 96 -8.22 -1.73 6.71
N TYR A 97 -7.88 -2.96 7.06
CA TYR A 97 -7.52 -4.00 6.10
C TYR A 97 -8.63 -5.05 6.01
N TYR A 98 -9.53 -4.91 5.04
CA TYR A 98 -10.61 -5.84 4.76
C TYR A 98 -10.66 -6.16 3.25
N ASN A 99 -10.15 -7.33 2.88
CA ASN A 99 -9.97 -7.72 1.48
C ASN A 99 -10.42 -9.18 1.26
N PRO A 100 -11.71 -9.50 1.36
CA PRO A 100 -12.24 -10.87 1.20
C PRO A 100 -12.06 -11.42 -0.22
N ASN A 101 -11.72 -10.55 -1.18
CA ASN A 101 -11.44 -10.90 -2.57
C ASN A 101 -10.04 -11.46 -2.83
N ILE A 102 -9.15 -11.46 -1.83
CA ILE A 102 -7.80 -12.02 -1.96
C ILE A 102 -7.87 -13.53 -1.71
N TYR A 103 -7.31 -14.31 -2.63
CA TYR A 103 -7.24 -15.76 -2.58
C TYR A 103 -5.88 -16.24 -3.13
N PRO A 104 -5.26 -17.30 -2.59
CA PRO A 104 -5.72 -18.14 -1.47
C PRO A 104 -5.61 -17.43 -0.10
N PRO A 105 -6.13 -18.03 0.98
CA PRO A 105 -6.02 -17.47 2.34
C PRO A 105 -4.58 -17.13 2.76
N SER A 106 -3.60 -17.95 2.36
CA SER A 106 -2.18 -17.68 2.62
C SER A 106 -1.70 -16.36 2.01
N GLU A 107 -2.19 -15.99 0.83
CA GLU A 107 -1.87 -14.71 0.18
C GLU A 107 -2.50 -13.54 0.96
N TYR A 108 -3.72 -13.73 1.50
CA TYR A 108 -4.33 -12.74 2.37
C TYR A 108 -3.50 -12.51 3.64
N GLU A 109 -3.06 -13.60 4.29
CA GLU A 109 -2.24 -13.56 5.50
C GLU A 109 -0.89 -12.86 5.25
N GLU A 110 -0.22 -13.20 4.13
CA GLU A 110 1.05 -12.57 3.75
C GLU A 110 0.88 -11.06 3.52
N ARG A 111 -0.13 -10.64 2.76
CA ARG A 111 -0.39 -9.22 2.50
C ARG A 111 -0.81 -8.46 3.75
N THR A 112 -1.56 -9.08 4.64
CA THR A 112 -1.93 -8.49 5.93
C THR A 112 -0.69 -8.24 6.78
N SER A 113 0.17 -9.26 6.88
CA SER A 113 1.46 -9.18 7.58
C SER A 113 2.37 -8.09 7.04
N GLU A 114 2.47 -7.98 5.71
CA GLU A 114 3.28 -6.95 5.06
C GLU A 114 2.71 -5.53 5.27
N GLN A 115 1.39 -5.39 5.25
CA GLN A 115 0.75 -4.10 5.54
C GLN A 115 1.03 -3.66 6.98
N GLU A 116 0.90 -4.57 7.93
CA GLU A 116 1.19 -4.30 9.33
C GLU A 116 2.68 -4.04 9.56
N ARG A 117 3.58 -4.77 8.88
CA ARG A 117 5.02 -4.53 8.91
C ARG A 117 5.37 -3.13 8.40
N LEU A 118 4.80 -2.70 7.25
CA LEU A 118 5.02 -1.36 6.70
C LEU A 118 4.64 -0.28 7.72
N ILE A 119 3.48 -0.42 8.36
CA ILE A 119 3.00 0.55 9.36
C ILE A 119 3.94 0.60 10.58
N ARG A 120 4.38 -0.54 11.08
CA ARG A 120 5.36 -0.60 12.18
C ARG A 120 6.68 0.09 11.81
N GLU A 121 7.18 -0.13 10.59
CA GLU A 121 8.41 0.52 10.11
C GLU A 121 8.24 2.03 10.02
N PHE A 122 7.15 2.51 9.46
CA PHE A 122 6.85 3.95 9.40
C PHE A 122 6.76 4.58 10.79
N ASN A 123 6.01 3.98 11.72
CA ASN A 123 5.88 4.51 13.07
C ASN A 123 7.23 4.52 13.81
N ARG A 124 8.12 3.55 13.55
CA ARG A 124 9.46 3.51 14.11
C ARG A 124 10.37 4.57 13.48
N GLU A 125 10.31 4.73 12.16
CA GLU A 125 11.13 5.71 11.43
C GLU A 125 10.77 7.13 11.83
N TRP A 126 9.47 7.39 12.03
CA TRP A 126 8.95 8.73 12.34
C TRP A 126 8.78 9.03 13.83
N GLU A 127 9.23 8.15 14.71
CA GLU A 127 9.07 8.29 16.16
C GLU A 127 9.52 9.67 16.71
N TYR A 128 10.52 10.28 16.05
CA TYR A 128 11.09 11.56 16.43
C TYR A 128 10.78 12.70 15.45
N GLU A 129 9.94 12.46 14.45
CA GLU A 129 9.52 13.48 13.49
C GLU A 129 8.27 14.22 14.00
N ALA A 130 8.43 15.50 14.37
CA ALA A 130 7.36 16.29 14.97
C ALA A 130 6.20 16.61 14.01
N ASP A 131 6.40 16.46 12.69
CA ASP A 131 5.41 16.74 11.65
C ASP A 131 4.71 15.46 11.14
N ARG A 132 4.86 14.35 11.87
CA ARG A 132 4.24 13.06 11.53
C ARG A 132 3.31 12.58 12.63
N HIS A 133 2.22 11.96 12.21
CA HIS A 133 1.26 11.37 13.13
C HIS A 133 1.31 9.84 13.02
N PRO A 134 1.10 9.11 14.14
CA PRO A 134 1.14 7.66 14.14
C PRO A 134 0.03 7.07 13.26
N ILE A 135 0.33 5.90 12.69
CA ILE A 135 -0.60 5.12 11.90
C ILE A 135 -1.03 3.90 12.71
N HIS A 136 -2.34 3.72 12.85
CA HIS A 136 -2.94 2.56 13.48
C HIS A 136 -3.34 1.52 12.43
N PHE A 137 -3.39 0.25 12.83
CA PHE A 137 -3.78 -0.86 11.97
C PHE A 137 -4.91 -1.65 12.58
N VAL A 138 -5.96 -1.90 11.78
CA VAL A 138 -7.10 -2.73 12.14
C VAL A 138 -7.34 -3.72 11.00
N ALA A 139 -7.29 -5.02 11.29
CA ALA A 139 -7.67 -6.06 10.35
C ALA A 139 -9.16 -6.38 10.51
N GLY A 140 -9.90 -6.32 9.41
CA GLY A 140 -11.26 -6.84 9.35
C GLY A 140 -11.26 -8.37 9.31
N THR A 141 -12.41 -8.98 9.62
CA THR A 141 -12.56 -10.43 9.57
C THR A 141 -12.48 -10.92 8.11
N TYR A 142 -11.61 -11.90 7.85
CA TYR A 142 -11.47 -12.46 6.52
C TYR A 142 -12.55 -13.51 6.25
N VAL A 143 -13.54 -13.13 5.45
CA VAL A 143 -14.66 -13.99 5.03
C VAL A 143 -14.77 -13.96 3.50
N PRO A 144 -14.05 -14.85 2.77
CA PRO A 144 -14.08 -14.88 1.30
C PRO A 144 -15.47 -15.08 0.71
N ASP A 145 -16.37 -15.75 1.43
CA ASP A 145 -17.75 -16.00 0.99
C ASP A 145 -18.53 -14.70 0.76
N ASP A 146 -18.23 -13.63 1.47
CA ASP A 146 -18.85 -12.33 1.27
C ASP A 146 -18.52 -11.80 -0.13
N PHE A 147 -17.29 -11.96 -0.58
CA PHE A 147 -16.89 -11.59 -1.94
C PHE A 147 -17.53 -12.49 -2.99
N TYR A 148 -17.57 -13.81 -2.76
CA TYR A 148 -18.20 -14.73 -3.71
C TYR A 148 -19.70 -14.48 -3.84
N ALA A 149 -20.38 -14.13 -2.75
CA ALA A 149 -21.77 -13.73 -2.78
C ALA A 149 -21.99 -12.44 -3.58
N ALA A 150 -21.16 -11.42 -3.35
CA ALA A 150 -21.23 -10.14 -4.06
C ALA A 150 -20.89 -10.28 -5.56
N ALA A 151 -19.99 -11.20 -5.92
CA ALA A 151 -19.55 -11.44 -7.30
C ALA A 151 -20.42 -12.44 -8.06
N LYS A 152 -21.44 -13.02 -7.45
CA LYS A 152 -22.26 -14.07 -8.04
C LYS A 152 -22.95 -13.61 -9.32
N GLY A 153 -22.73 -14.38 -10.40
CA GLY A 153 -23.22 -14.07 -11.75
C GLY A 153 -22.39 -13.05 -12.53
N LEU A 154 -21.27 -12.58 -11.94
CA LEU A 154 -20.33 -11.64 -12.55
C LEU A 154 -18.94 -12.24 -12.78
N GLU A 155 -18.82 -13.56 -12.74
CA GLU A 155 -17.53 -14.28 -12.80
C GLU A 155 -16.79 -14.04 -14.12
N GLN A 156 -17.54 -13.83 -15.21
CA GLN A 156 -17.01 -13.60 -16.55
C GLN A 156 -16.77 -12.12 -16.87
N GLU A 157 -17.10 -11.22 -15.96
CA GLU A 157 -16.86 -9.80 -16.17
C GLU A 157 -15.35 -9.49 -16.23
N PRO A 158 -14.94 -8.64 -17.17
CA PRO A 158 -13.54 -8.23 -17.27
C PRO A 158 -13.09 -7.41 -16.04
N GLU A 159 -11.79 -7.27 -15.88
CA GLU A 159 -11.22 -6.38 -14.89
C GLU A 159 -11.71 -4.92 -15.14
N GLY A 160 -12.15 -4.27 -14.08
CA GLY A 160 -12.77 -2.92 -14.14
C GLY A 160 -14.27 -2.95 -14.45
N GLY A 161 -14.86 -4.13 -14.70
CA GLY A 161 -16.29 -4.30 -14.95
C GLY A 161 -17.17 -4.32 -13.70
N ALA A 162 -18.39 -4.86 -13.86
CA ALA A 162 -19.39 -4.88 -12.79
C ALA A 162 -18.92 -5.63 -11.54
N ARG A 163 -18.19 -6.75 -11.70
CA ARG A 163 -17.61 -7.50 -10.58
C ARG A 163 -16.70 -6.63 -9.70
N CYS A 164 -15.84 -5.81 -10.32
CA CYS A 164 -14.97 -4.91 -9.57
C CYS A 164 -15.76 -3.84 -8.84
N THR A 165 -16.83 -3.34 -9.44
CA THR A 165 -17.74 -2.36 -8.81
C THR A 165 -18.37 -2.94 -7.55
N GLU A 166 -18.90 -4.15 -7.60
CA GLU A 166 -19.49 -4.81 -6.42
C GLU A 166 -18.43 -5.12 -5.34
N CYS A 167 -17.23 -5.52 -5.75
CA CYS A 167 -16.10 -5.70 -4.85
C CYS A 167 -15.72 -4.40 -4.11
N PHE A 168 -15.71 -3.27 -4.80
CA PHE A 168 -15.45 -1.97 -4.15
C PHE A 168 -16.58 -1.59 -3.19
N LYS A 169 -17.84 -1.75 -3.60
CA LYS A 169 -18.99 -1.49 -2.72
C LYS A 169 -18.92 -2.31 -1.44
N LEU A 170 -18.66 -3.60 -1.54
CA LEU A 170 -18.52 -4.48 -0.38
C LEU A 170 -17.47 -3.95 0.60
N ARG A 171 -16.25 -3.73 0.12
CA ARG A 171 -15.12 -3.33 0.97
C ARG A 171 -15.29 -1.94 1.57
N LEU A 172 -15.77 -0.98 0.78
CA LEU A 172 -15.97 0.39 1.26
C LEU A 172 -17.16 0.50 2.19
N SER A 173 -18.22 -0.30 1.99
CA SER A 173 -19.35 -0.36 2.92
C SER A 173 -18.93 -0.93 4.27
N GLU A 174 -18.06 -1.94 4.28
CA GLU A 174 -17.52 -2.47 5.51
C GLU A 174 -16.63 -1.43 6.23
N ALA A 175 -15.74 -0.78 5.48
CA ALA A 175 -14.91 0.28 6.04
C ALA A 175 -15.76 1.43 6.63
N ALA A 176 -16.88 1.78 6.00
CA ALA A 176 -17.78 2.82 6.51
C ALA A 176 -18.60 2.39 7.74
N ARG A 177 -18.76 1.07 7.97
CA ARG A 177 -19.42 0.57 9.19
C ARG A 177 -18.46 0.51 10.38
N GLU A 178 -17.19 0.27 10.13
CA GLU A 178 -16.17 0.18 11.16
C GLU A 178 -15.62 1.55 11.60
N ALA A 179 -15.78 2.58 10.76
CA ALA A 179 -15.37 3.96 11.06
C ALA A 179 -16.29 4.64 12.06
#